data_239e126c0ef77eded33f8d4c83205f6c
#
_entry.id   239e126c0ef77eded33f8d4c83205f6c
#
_cell.length_a   1.000
_cell.length_b   1.000
_cell.length_c   1.000
_cell.angle_alpha   90.00
_cell.angle_beta   90.00
_cell.angle_gamma   90.00
#
_symmetry.space_group_name_H-M   'P 1'
#
loop_
_entity.id
_entity.type
_entity.pdbx_description
1 polymer ?
#
loop_
_entity_poly.entity_id
_entity_poly.type
_entity_poly.pdbx_seq_one_letter_code
_entity_poly.pdbx_strand_id
1 'polypeptide(L)'
;MTPGMPSAETLAADIRRVGFSCLRCGACCREAQDDSGLVFASRDEVEALVASGAGAWDEVAEPYPDFTPCGNGSAVTFGWCIRHREGRCSFLSDGGCAAYTARPWICRTYPFALLDGELAVSDCPGLGVSISEAEALALARDLLDRARFEQEEGERVREIFPTIRVPEGRRCVVDGSGLRVLGDAMAKKLK
;
A
#
# COMPACT_ATOMS: atom_id res chain seq x y z
N MET A 1 -1.21 -25.64 -4.52
CA MET A 1 -1.29 -25.13 -5.92
C MET A 1 -1.80 -23.71 -5.80
N THR A 2 -0.97 -22.74 -6.07
CA THR A 2 -1.41 -21.33 -6.14
C THR A 2 -2.40 -21.24 -7.31
N PRO A 3 -3.63 -20.73 -7.12
CA PRO A 3 -4.54 -20.50 -8.23
C PRO A 3 -3.82 -19.64 -9.27
N GLY A 4 -3.92 -20.00 -10.54
CA GLY A 4 -3.32 -19.22 -11.61
C GLY A 4 -3.92 -17.81 -11.62
N MET A 5 -3.09 -16.78 -11.83
CA MET A 5 -3.57 -15.40 -11.99
C MET A 5 -4.59 -15.35 -13.14
N PRO A 6 -5.73 -14.67 -12.96
CA PRO A 6 -6.73 -14.50 -14.03
C PRO A 6 -6.17 -13.64 -15.17
N SER A 7 -6.78 -13.70 -16.36
CA SER A 7 -6.41 -12.81 -17.44
C SER A 7 -6.95 -11.39 -17.19
N ALA A 8 -6.32 -10.39 -17.82
CA ALA A 8 -6.79 -9.01 -17.73
C ALA A 8 -8.22 -8.84 -18.28
N GLU A 9 -8.57 -9.62 -19.31
CA GLU A 9 -9.91 -9.60 -19.93
C GLU A 9 -10.96 -10.18 -18.97
N THR A 10 -10.63 -11.28 -18.26
CA THR A 10 -11.53 -11.87 -17.26
C THR A 10 -11.78 -10.87 -16.13
N LEU A 11 -10.72 -10.30 -15.55
CA LEU A 11 -10.85 -9.27 -14.50
C LEU A 11 -11.62 -8.04 -14.99
N ALA A 12 -11.35 -7.57 -16.19
CA ALA A 12 -12.08 -6.42 -16.76
C ALA A 12 -13.59 -6.72 -16.89
N ALA A 13 -13.95 -7.94 -17.28
CA ALA A 13 -15.35 -8.35 -17.34
C ALA A 13 -16.00 -8.34 -15.94
N ASP A 14 -15.30 -8.82 -14.91
CA ASP A 14 -15.78 -8.81 -13.53
C ASP A 14 -15.90 -7.38 -12.97
N ILE A 15 -14.90 -6.52 -13.20
CA ILE A 15 -14.92 -5.11 -12.82
C ILE A 15 -16.10 -4.39 -13.50
N ARG A 16 -16.36 -4.66 -14.78
CA ARG A 16 -17.52 -4.07 -15.50
C ARG A 16 -18.85 -4.53 -14.94
N ARG A 17 -18.94 -5.78 -14.47
CA ARG A 17 -20.16 -6.30 -13.84
C ARG A 17 -20.44 -5.60 -12.50
N VAL A 18 -19.39 -5.30 -11.73
CA VAL A 18 -19.48 -4.51 -10.49
C VAL A 18 -19.80 -3.05 -10.80
N GLY A 19 -19.13 -2.48 -11.77
CA GLY A 19 -19.19 -1.06 -12.11
C GLY A 19 -18.44 -0.18 -11.08
N PHE A 20 -17.68 0.81 -11.56
CA PHE A 20 -16.94 1.71 -10.67
C PHE A 20 -16.53 3.00 -11.34
N SER A 21 -16.68 4.11 -10.60
CA SER A 21 -16.05 5.39 -10.94
C SER A 21 -15.58 6.09 -9.66
N CYS A 22 -14.31 6.54 -9.63
CA CYS A 22 -13.79 7.25 -8.48
C CYS A 22 -14.41 8.64 -8.33
N LEU A 23 -15.19 8.84 -7.27
CA LEU A 23 -15.86 10.11 -6.97
C LEU A 23 -14.91 11.14 -6.31
N ARG A 24 -13.65 10.78 -6.03
CA ARG A 24 -12.67 11.60 -5.29
C ARG A 24 -13.17 12.06 -3.91
N CYS A 25 -14.13 11.34 -3.33
CA CYS A 25 -14.78 11.72 -2.06
C CYS A 25 -13.88 11.56 -0.83
N GLY A 26 -12.71 10.94 -0.96
CA GLY A 26 -11.75 10.71 0.12
C GLY A 26 -12.21 9.70 1.18
N ALA A 27 -13.26 8.90 0.93
CA ALA A 27 -13.69 7.87 1.87
C ALA A 27 -12.58 6.85 2.16
N CYS A 28 -11.87 6.39 1.11
CA CYS A 28 -10.71 5.50 1.21
C CYS A 28 -9.46 6.13 1.85
N CYS A 29 -9.47 7.43 2.13
CA CYS A 29 -8.38 8.18 2.77
C CYS A 29 -8.66 8.45 4.26
N ARG A 30 -9.71 7.87 4.82
CA ARG A 30 -10.06 7.97 6.24
C ARG A 30 -9.97 6.58 6.86
N GLU A 31 -9.46 6.51 8.08
CA GLU A 31 -9.42 5.25 8.82
C GLU A 31 -10.85 4.74 9.03
N ALA A 32 -11.08 3.47 8.73
CA ALA A 32 -12.24 2.77 9.22
C ALA A 32 -12.08 2.61 10.75
N GLN A 33 -13.18 2.50 11.48
CA GLN A 33 -13.18 2.41 12.96
C GLN A 33 -12.50 1.12 13.50
N ASP A 34 -12.01 0.26 12.63
CA ASP A 34 -11.55 -1.10 12.93
C ASP A 34 -10.04 -1.35 12.63
N ASP A 35 -9.18 -0.36 12.75
CA ASP A 35 -7.72 -0.47 12.51
C ASP A 35 -7.30 -0.98 11.11
N SER A 36 -8.24 -1.23 10.20
CA SER A 36 -7.95 -1.74 8.85
C SER A 36 -7.53 -0.65 7.85
N GLY A 37 -7.36 0.58 8.30
CA GLY A 37 -7.05 1.75 7.46
C GLY A 37 -5.59 1.88 7.03
N LEU A 38 -4.74 0.89 7.28
CA LEU A 38 -3.33 0.94 6.89
C LEU A 38 -3.17 0.85 5.38
N VAL A 39 -2.56 1.85 4.79
CA VAL A 39 -2.25 1.91 3.36
C VAL A 39 -0.79 1.52 3.17
N PHE A 40 -0.55 0.26 2.84
CA PHE A 40 0.79 -0.23 2.55
C PHE A 40 1.38 0.44 1.31
N ALA A 41 2.67 0.75 1.38
CA ALA A 41 3.45 1.25 0.27
C ALA A 41 4.86 0.64 0.30
N SER A 42 5.38 0.29 -0.85
CA SER A 42 6.78 -0.11 -0.98
C SER A 42 7.70 1.10 -0.82
N ARG A 43 9.00 0.83 -0.64
CA ARG A 43 10.01 1.89 -0.63
C ARG A 43 9.99 2.70 -1.92
N ASP A 44 9.90 2.05 -3.06
CA ASP A 44 9.90 2.71 -4.38
C ASP A 44 8.69 3.64 -4.55
N GLU A 45 7.52 3.23 -4.05
CA GLU A 45 6.32 4.06 -4.06
C GLU A 45 6.44 5.28 -3.14
N VAL A 46 7.04 5.09 -1.95
CA VAL A 46 7.34 6.22 -1.04
C VAL A 46 8.35 7.17 -1.68
N GLU A 47 9.41 6.66 -2.32
CA GLU A 47 10.39 7.47 -3.05
C GLU A 47 9.75 8.25 -4.20
N ALA A 48 8.85 7.62 -4.94
CA ALA A 48 8.09 8.29 -6.01
C ALA A 48 7.20 9.42 -5.48
N LEU A 49 6.55 9.22 -4.32
CA LEU A 49 5.77 10.26 -3.66
C LEU A 49 6.66 11.43 -3.20
N VAL A 50 7.80 11.14 -2.58
CA VAL A 50 8.79 12.18 -2.19
C VAL A 50 9.28 12.94 -3.43
N ALA A 51 9.65 12.23 -4.50
CA ALA A 51 10.11 12.84 -5.75
C ALA A 51 9.04 13.70 -6.45
N SER A 52 7.76 13.38 -6.26
CA SER A 52 6.64 14.19 -6.77
C SER A 52 6.41 15.49 -6.01
N GLY A 53 7.18 15.75 -4.95
CA GLY A 53 7.03 16.91 -4.10
C GLY A 53 5.93 16.77 -3.02
N ALA A 54 5.48 15.55 -2.75
CA ALA A 54 4.42 15.28 -1.77
C ALA A 54 4.87 15.51 -0.30
N GLY A 55 6.15 15.68 -0.05
CA GLY A 55 6.75 15.94 1.27
C GLY A 55 8.04 15.15 1.50
N ALA A 56 8.65 15.34 2.66
CA ALA A 56 9.80 14.54 3.08
C ALA A 56 9.36 13.11 3.45
N TRP A 57 10.31 12.17 3.47
CA TRP A 57 10.03 10.75 3.77
C TRP A 57 9.14 10.54 5.01
N ASP A 58 9.52 11.18 6.12
CA ASP A 58 8.82 11.04 7.40
C ASP A 58 7.50 11.83 7.49
N GLU A 59 7.19 12.62 6.47
CA GLU A 59 5.88 13.26 6.28
C GLU A 59 4.95 12.38 5.43
N VAL A 60 5.53 11.61 4.51
CA VAL A 60 4.84 10.74 3.55
C VAL A 60 4.54 9.37 4.13
N ALA A 61 5.51 8.76 4.80
CA ALA A 61 5.42 7.36 5.24
C ALA A 61 5.84 7.16 6.69
N GLU A 62 5.37 6.06 7.23
CA GLU A 62 5.75 5.54 8.54
C GLU A 62 5.93 4.03 8.46
N PRO A 63 6.72 3.43 9.38
CA PRO A 63 6.87 1.98 9.43
C PRO A 63 5.54 1.30 9.70
N TYR A 64 5.36 0.09 9.17
CA TYR A 64 4.26 -0.76 9.60
C TYR A 64 4.32 -0.93 11.14
N PRO A 65 3.18 -0.80 11.86
CA PRO A 65 3.18 -0.65 13.32
C PRO A 65 3.64 -1.89 14.09
N ASP A 66 3.47 -3.09 13.54
CA ASP A 66 3.82 -4.33 14.23
C ASP A 66 5.31 -4.62 14.13
N PHE A 67 5.99 -4.51 15.28
CA PHE A 67 7.42 -4.78 15.40
C PHE A 67 7.68 -6.13 16.04
N THR A 68 8.48 -6.96 15.39
CA THR A 68 8.98 -8.23 15.93
C THR A 68 10.29 -8.01 16.67
N PRO A 69 10.39 -8.36 17.98
CA PRO A 69 11.62 -8.27 18.74
C PRO A 69 12.71 -9.21 18.19
N CYS A 70 13.96 -8.73 18.16
CA CYS A 70 15.13 -9.50 17.69
C CYS A 70 16.04 -10.00 18.81
N GLY A 71 15.64 -9.94 20.09
CA GLY A 71 16.35 -10.52 21.23
C GLY A 71 17.53 -9.70 21.79
N ASN A 72 18.07 -8.72 21.08
CA ASN A 72 19.18 -7.84 21.50
C ASN A 72 18.72 -6.41 21.80
N GLY A 73 17.47 -6.25 22.23
CA GLY A 73 16.84 -4.94 22.45
C GLY A 73 16.45 -4.21 21.18
N SER A 74 16.67 -4.82 20.01
CA SER A 74 16.21 -4.31 18.73
C SER A 74 14.88 -4.93 18.31
N ALA A 75 14.22 -4.31 17.32
CA ALA A 75 13.01 -4.83 16.73
C ALA A 75 12.92 -4.46 15.23
N VAL A 76 12.29 -5.32 14.45
CA VAL A 76 12.07 -5.12 13.03
C VAL A 76 10.60 -5.12 12.69
N THR A 77 10.24 -4.34 11.68
CA THR A 77 8.96 -4.44 10.98
C THR A 77 9.20 -4.60 9.48
N PHE A 78 8.17 -4.99 8.75
CA PHE A 78 8.27 -5.26 7.32
C PHE A 78 7.40 -4.28 6.55
N GLY A 79 8.08 -3.43 5.74
CA GLY A 79 7.42 -2.48 4.85
C GLY A 79 7.01 -1.15 5.51
N TRP A 80 6.36 -0.36 4.71
CA TRP A 80 5.95 1.00 5.01
C TRP A 80 4.45 1.17 4.86
N CYS A 81 3.90 2.15 5.58
CA CYS A 81 2.54 2.62 5.39
C CYS A 81 2.54 4.11 5.04
N ILE A 82 1.58 4.52 4.23
CA ILE A 82 1.32 5.94 4.05
C ILE A 82 0.91 6.53 5.38
N ARG A 83 1.53 7.67 5.73
CA ARG A 83 1.26 8.32 7.00
C ARG A 83 -0.18 8.80 7.12
N HIS A 84 -0.78 8.47 8.24
CA HIS A 84 -2.06 9.02 8.67
C HIS A 84 -1.87 10.02 9.83
N ARG A 85 -2.71 11.03 9.88
CA ARG A 85 -2.78 12.03 10.96
C ARG A 85 -4.24 12.20 11.35
N GLU A 86 -4.54 12.00 12.62
CA GLU A 86 -5.91 12.18 13.16
C GLU A 86 -6.96 11.38 12.37
N GLY A 87 -6.67 10.10 12.05
CA GLY A 87 -7.57 9.22 11.32
C GLY A 87 -7.70 9.56 9.82
N ARG A 88 -6.76 10.31 9.24
CA ARG A 88 -6.77 10.71 7.83
C ARG A 88 -5.43 10.50 7.16
N CYS A 89 -5.46 10.04 5.93
CA CYS A 89 -4.29 10.05 5.07
C CYS A 89 -3.71 11.47 4.96
N SER A 90 -2.39 11.62 5.11
CA SER A 90 -1.72 12.93 5.04
C SER A 90 -1.90 13.67 3.70
N PHE A 91 -2.31 12.95 2.65
CA PHE A 91 -2.60 13.54 1.34
C PHE A 91 -4.06 13.91 1.11
N LEU A 92 -4.94 13.67 2.09
CA LEU A 92 -6.34 14.06 1.97
C LEU A 92 -6.50 15.57 2.19
N SER A 93 -6.97 16.26 1.17
CA SER A 93 -7.33 17.68 1.19
C SER A 93 -8.81 17.89 0.85
N ASP A 94 -9.32 19.11 0.92
CA ASP A 94 -10.71 19.43 0.59
C ASP A 94 -11.07 19.11 -0.86
N GLY A 95 -10.08 19.09 -1.77
CA GLY A 95 -10.23 18.70 -3.18
C GLY A 95 -10.02 17.21 -3.47
N GLY A 96 -9.86 16.38 -2.43
CA GLY A 96 -9.52 14.96 -2.58
C GLY A 96 -8.04 14.67 -2.33
N CYS A 97 -7.48 13.63 -2.96
CA CYS A 97 -6.10 13.23 -2.78
C CYS A 97 -5.12 14.20 -3.48
N ALA A 98 -4.29 14.91 -2.72
CA ALA A 98 -3.26 15.81 -3.26
C ALA A 98 -2.18 15.08 -4.09
N ALA A 99 -1.92 13.80 -3.78
CA ALA A 99 -0.98 12.95 -4.51
C ALA A 99 -1.66 12.03 -5.55
N TYR A 100 -2.79 12.46 -6.15
CA TYR A 100 -3.65 11.59 -6.96
C TYR A 100 -2.92 10.87 -8.10
N THR A 101 -2.00 11.53 -8.78
CA THR A 101 -1.23 10.96 -9.91
C THR A 101 -0.09 10.04 -9.46
N ALA A 102 0.42 10.23 -8.23
CA ALA A 102 1.50 9.46 -7.63
C ALA A 102 1.00 8.44 -6.59
N ARG A 103 -0.31 8.11 -6.59
CA ARG A 103 -0.89 7.17 -5.64
C ARG A 103 -0.19 5.81 -5.69
N PRO A 104 0.06 5.19 -4.52
CA PRO A 104 0.49 3.79 -4.44
C PRO A 104 -0.49 2.84 -5.11
N TRP A 105 -0.04 1.65 -5.49
CA TRP A 105 -0.85 0.62 -6.14
C TRP A 105 -2.16 0.34 -5.40
N ILE A 106 -2.10 0.20 -4.08
CA ILE A 106 -3.29 -0.05 -3.26
C ILE A 106 -4.34 1.05 -3.39
N CYS A 107 -3.92 2.32 -3.49
CA CYS A 107 -4.82 3.46 -3.67
C CYS A 107 -5.31 3.61 -5.12
N ARG A 108 -4.52 3.16 -6.11
CA ARG A 108 -4.88 3.22 -7.54
C ARG A 108 -5.92 2.17 -7.89
N THR A 109 -5.80 0.99 -7.30
CA THR A 109 -6.67 -0.15 -7.56
C THR A 109 -7.91 -0.20 -6.68
N TYR A 110 -7.97 0.57 -5.57
CA TYR A 110 -9.14 0.63 -4.72
C TYR A 110 -10.41 1.01 -5.51
N PRO A 111 -11.55 0.33 -5.32
CA PRO A 111 -11.90 -0.58 -4.23
C PRO A 111 -11.60 -2.06 -4.52
N PHE A 112 -10.83 -2.37 -5.54
CA PHE A 112 -10.55 -3.74 -5.95
C PHE A 112 -9.21 -4.23 -5.42
N ALA A 113 -9.15 -5.52 -5.10
CA ALA A 113 -7.94 -6.27 -4.77
C ALA A 113 -8.02 -7.68 -5.39
N LEU A 114 -6.88 -8.35 -5.49
CA LEU A 114 -6.83 -9.77 -5.81
C LEU A 114 -6.48 -10.55 -4.56
N LEU A 115 -7.37 -11.43 -4.13
CA LEU A 115 -7.16 -12.37 -3.02
C LEU A 115 -7.19 -13.78 -3.59
N ASP A 116 -6.08 -14.48 -3.49
CA ASP A 116 -5.91 -15.85 -4.04
C ASP A 116 -6.31 -15.98 -5.52
N GLY A 117 -6.09 -14.92 -6.30
CA GLY A 117 -6.43 -14.85 -7.72
C GLY A 117 -7.88 -14.48 -8.02
N GLU A 118 -8.70 -14.25 -7.01
CA GLU A 118 -10.10 -13.82 -7.15
C GLU A 118 -10.26 -12.31 -6.91
N LEU A 119 -11.20 -11.67 -7.62
CA LEU A 119 -11.50 -10.26 -7.44
C LEU A 119 -12.26 -10.04 -6.13
N ALA A 120 -11.62 -9.34 -5.20
CA ALA A 120 -12.25 -8.81 -3.99
C ALA A 120 -12.66 -7.35 -4.18
N VAL A 121 -13.77 -6.96 -3.57
CA VAL A 121 -14.33 -5.61 -3.68
C VAL A 121 -14.60 -5.05 -2.28
N SER A 122 -13.98 -3.91 -1.97
CA SER A 122 -14.23 -3.17 -0.73
C SER A 122 -15.36 -2.16 -0.92
N ASP A 123 -15.99 -1.75 0.18
CA ASP A 123 -17.04 -0.73 0.16
C ASP A 123 -16.53 0.60 -0.39
N CYS A 124 -17.24 1.13 -1.38
CA CYS A 124 -16.90 2.41 -1.99
C CYS A 124 -18.18 3.08 -2.56
N PRO A 125 -18.39 4.38 -2.29
CA PRO A 125 -19.54 5.11 -2.86
C PRO A 125 -19.55 5.18 -4.39
N GLY A 126 -18.43 4.90 -5.04
CA GLY A 126 -18.30 4.89 -6.51
C GLY A 126 -18.67 3.57 -7.17
N LEU A 127 -19.07 2.53 -6.40
CA LEU A 127 -19.52 1.25 -6.95
C LEU A 127 -20.89 1.38 -7.65
N GLY A 128 -21.15 0.49 -8.60
CA GLY A 128 -22.41 0.47 -9.37
C GLY A 128 -22.46 1.50 -10.52
N VAL A 129 -21.44 2.32 -10.68
CA VAL A 129 -21.34 3.27 -11.79
C VAL A 129 -20.80 2.56 -13.02
N SER A 130 -21.45 2.71 -14.18
CA SER A 130 -20.99 2.11 -15.43
C SER A 130 -19.57 2.55 -15.76
N ILE A 131 -18.72 1.59 -16.09
CA ILE A 131 -17.33 1.79 -16.51
C ILE A 131 -17.14 1.30 -17.95
N SER A 132 -16.36 2.02 -18.76
CA SER A 132 -16.04 1.60 -20.10
C SER A 132 -15.13 0.36 -20.11
N GLU A 133 -15.13 -0.37 -21.23
CA GLU A 133 -14.26 -1.54 -21.40
C GLU A 133 -12.78 -1.16 -21.30
N ALA A 134 -12.39 -0.04 -21.86
CA ALA A 134 -11.01 0.44 -21.84
C ALA A 134 -10.55 0.79 -20.40
N GLU A 135 -11.40 1.48 -19.62
CA GLU A 135 -11.09 1.80 -18.22
C GLU A 135 -11.05 0.55 -17.34
N ALA A 136 -11.98 -0.38 -17.53
CA ALA A 136 -11.98 -1.64 -16.79
C ALA A 136 -10.74 -2.49 -17.10
N LEU A 137 -10.33 -2.53 -18.38
CA LEU A 137 -9.11 -3.24 -18.78
C LEU A 137 -7.84 -2.57 -18.22
N ALA A 138 -7.79 -1.24 -18.17
CA ALA A 138 -6.68 -0.52 -17.54
C ALA A 138 -6.60 -0.85 -16.03
N LEU A 139 -7.73 -0.83 -15.33
CA LEU A 139 -7.79 -1.16 -13.91
C LEU A 139 -7.45 -2.64 -13.63
N ALA A 140 -7.88 -3.55 -14.50
CA ALA A 140 -7.52 -4.97 -14.43
C ALA A 140 -6.00 -5.18 -14.58
N ARG A 141 -5.34 -4.45 -15.49
CA ARG A 141 -3.88 -4.47 -15.65
C ARG A 141 -3.18 -3.92 -14.41
N ASP A 142 -3.65 -2.79 -13.87
CA ASP A 142 -3.12 -2.21 -12.62
C ASP A 142 -3.22 -3.22 -11.46
N LEU A 143 -4.29 -4.00 -11.36
CA LEU A 143 -4.46 -5.06 -10.34
C LEU A 143 -3.46 -6.21 -10.52
N LEU A 144 -3.26 -6.66 -11.75
CA LEU A 144 -2.29 -7.73 -12.06
C LEU A 144 -0.85 -7.27 -11.81
N ASP A 145 -0.53 -6.04 -12.19
CA ASP A 145 0.80 -5.46 -11.96
C ASP A 145 1.06 -5.27 -10.47
N ARG A 146 0.07 -4.80 -9.70
CA ARG A 146 0.12 -4.74 -8.25
C ARG A 146 0.40 -6.11 -7.63
N ALA A 147 -0.37 -7.12 -8.00
CA ALA A 147 -0.22 -8.47 -7.42
C ALA A 147 1.17 -9.07 -7.72
N ARG A 148 1.68 -8.87 -8.95
CA ARG A 148 3.03 -9.28 -9.34
C ARG A 148 4.08 -8.53 -8.52
N PHE A 149 3.97 -7.24 -8.41
CA PHE A 149 4.88 -6.40 -7.63
C PHE A 149 4.92 -6.81 -6.15
N GLU A 150 3.75 -7.01 -5.52
CA GLU A 150 3.65 -7.44 -4.11
C GLU A 150 4.28 -8.83 -3.90
N GLN A 151 4.11 -9.75 -4.85
CA GLN A 151 4.75 -11.06 -4.80
C GLN A 151 6.28 -10.95 -4.88
N GLU A 152 6.80 -10.22 -5.87
CA GLU A 152 8.24 -10.00 -6.05
C GLU A 152 8.88 -9.31 -4.85
N GLU A 153 8.20 -8.31 -4.27
CA GLU A 153 8.66 -7.65 -3.05
C GLU A 153 8.75 -8.62 -1.87
N GLY A 154 7.71 -9.44 -1.68
CA GLY A 154 7.71 -10.48 -0.65
C GLY A 154 8.80 -11.55 -0.85
N GLU A 155 9.12 -11.91 -2.09
CA GLU A 155 10.20 -12.84 -2.42
C GLU A 155 11.57 -12.20 -2.08
N ARG A 156 11.82 -10.97 -2.50
CA ARG A 156 13.04 -10.23 -2.16
C ARG A 156 13.26 -10.13 -0.65
N VAL A 157 12.22 -9.78 0.10
CA VAL A 157 12.30 -9.71 1.57
C VAL A 157 12.69 -11.07 2.17
N ARG A 158 12.09 -12.18 1.70
CA ARG A 158 12.43 -13.53 2.19
C ARG A 158 13.88 -13.92 1.89
N GLU A 159 14.41 -13.52 0.74
CA GLU A 159 15.79 -13.79 0.33
C GLU A 159 16.80 -13.01 1.17
N ILE A 160 16.54 -11.73 1.38
CA ILE A 160 17.53 -10.85 2.06
C ILE A 160 17.44 -10.94 3.59
N PHE A 161 16.28 -11.18 4.17
CA PHE A 161 16.06 -11.15 5.62
C PHE A 161 17.04 -12.04 6.42
N PRO A 162 17.35 -13.30 6.01
CA PRO A 162 18.32 -14.14 6.71
C PRO A 162 19.75 -13.56 6.75
N THR A 163 20.08 -12.65 5.82
CA THR A 163 21.42 -12.05 5.72
C THR A 163 21.55 -10.75 6.50
N ILE A 164 20.41 -10.17 6.93
CA ILE A 164 20.37 -8.87 7.60
C ILE A 164 20.96 -8.96 9.00
N ARG A 165 21.77 -7.95 9.37
CA ARG A 165 22.27 -7.74 10.73
C ARG A 165 21.58 -6.51 11.32
N VAL A 166 20.64 -6.75 12.25
CA VAL A 166 19.92 -5.67 12.93
C VAL A 166 20.82 -5.08 14.02
N PRO A 167 21.10 -3.76 14.00
CA PRO A 167 21.92 -3.13 15.03
C PRO A 167 21.25 -3.21 16.41
N GLU A 168 22.07 -3.44 17.45
CA GLU A 168 21.60 -3.57 18.84
C GLU A 168 20.81 -2.32 19.29
N GLY A 169 19.70 -2.54 19.99
CA GLY A 169 18.85 -1.50 20.54
C GLY A 169 18.11 -0.64 19.50
N ARG A 170 18.15 -1.00 18.21
CA ARG A 170 17.54 -0.19 17.15
C ARG A 170 16.23 -0.78 16.67
N ARG A 171 15.31 0.10 16.25
CA ARG A 171 14.14 -0.25 15.44
C ARG A 171 14.47 -0.07 13.98
N CYS A 172 14.09 -1.04 13.17
CA CYS A 172 14.41 -1.07 11.74
C CYS A 172 13.21 -1.49 10.91
N VAL A 173 13.18 -1.04 9.67
CA VAL A 173 12.28 -1.56 8.64
C VAL A 173 13.08 -2.42 7.69
N VAL A 174 12.55 -3.57 7.35
CA VAL A 174 13.05 -4.46 6.29
C VAL A 174 12.06 -4.43 5.14
N ASP A 175 12.54 -4.14 3.95
CA ASP A 175 11.80 -4.18 2.69
C ASP A 175 12.67 -4.80 1.59
N GLY A 176 12.17 -4.95 0.38
CA GLY A 176 12.89 -5.58 -0.74
C GLY A 176 14.19 -4.88 -1.13
N SER A 177 14.43 -3.67 -0.66
CA SER A 177 15.68 -2.92 -0.86
C SER A 177 16.67 -3.07 0.30
N GLY A 178 16.30 -3.75 1.40
CA GLY A 178 17.16 -4.04 2.54
C GLY A 178 16.69 -3.46 3.86
N LEU A 179 17.66 -3.25 4.79
CA LEU A 179 17.42 -2.73 6.12
C LEU A 179 17.51 -1.19 6.12
N ARG A 180 16.52 -0.56 6.73
CA ARG A 180 16.57 0.86 7.10
C ARG A 180 16.46 1.04 8.60
N VAL A 181 17.47 1.63 9.22
CA VAL A 181 17.46 1.97 10.65
C VAL A 181 16.61 3.22 10.85
N LEU A 182 15.66 3.14 11.79
CA LEU A 182 14.80 4.28 12.11
C LEU A 182 15.56 5.30 12.98
N GLY A 183 15.39 6.57 12.65
CA GLY A 183 15.88 7.69 13.47
C GLY A 183 15.07 7.78 14.79
N ASP A 184 15.68 8.37 15.83
CA ASP A 184 15.11 8.45 17.17
C ASP A 184 13.73 9.14 17.23
N ALA A 185 13.49 10.09 16.33
CA ALA A 185 12.20 10.78 16.23
C ALA A 185 11.08 9.86 15.75
N MET A 186 11.37 8.97 14.79
CA MET A 186 10.42 8.01 14.23
C MET A 186 10.22 6.82 15.18
N ALA A 187 11.29 6.37 15.86
CA ALA A 187 11.23 5.27 16.81
C ALA A 187 10.42 5.61 18.08
N LYS A 188 10.34 6.88 18.50
CA LYS A 188 9.60 7.34 19.70
C LYS A 188 8.10 7.48 19.50
N LYS A 189 7.62 7.66 18.26
CA LYS A 189 6.17 7.84 17.94
C LYS A 189 5.38 6.53 17.97
N LEU A 190 6.06 5.39 18.11
CA LEU A 190 5.48 4.04 18.02
C LEU A 190 5.33 3.39 19.44
N LYS A 191 5.13 4.21 20.47
CA LYS A 191 4.82 3.76 21.84
C LYS A 191 3.35 3.89 22.14
#